data_8a72a106c18d9b9fac9a2c999a940373
#
_entry.id   8a72a106c18d9b9fac9a2c999a940373
#
_cell.length_a   1.000
_cell.length_b   1.000
_cell.length_c   1.000
_cell.angle_alpha   90.00
_cell.angle_beta   90.00
_cell.angle_gamma   90.00
#
_symmetry.space_group_name_H-M   'P 1'
#
loop_
_entity.id
_entity.type
_entity.pdbx_description
1 polymer ?
#
loop_
_entity_poly.entity_id
_entity_poly.type
_entity_poly.pdbx_seq_one_letter_code
_entity_poly.pdbx_strand_id
1 'polypeptide(L)'
;SVGDALRMAKRSMVSNMHDGAQSQNKLQYALLGDPALVFGNTVAKVMLDSINGVPVSDDVFLKAGSRVRLSGHIDSGYSGVDETFEGDLYYRLYDNKALITTRANVSEEPFVYSEWNKEIANGKNSVSGGRFSVLLMVPKDINFSDENGRLVFYAVNKDRTKEANGS
;
A
#
# COMPACT_ATOMS: atom_id res chain seq x y z
N SER A 1 -3.76 -10.37 -17.84
CA SER A 1 -5.06 -10.05 -17.22
C SER A 1 -5.29 -10.89 -15.96
N VAL A 2 -6.27 -10.48 -15.16
CA VAL A 2 -6.69 -11.25 -13.95
C VAL A 2 -7.18 -12.64 -14.33
N GLY A 3 -7.90 -12.74 -15.44
CA GLY A 3 -8.37 -14.04 -15.98
C GLY A 3 -7.20 -14.96 -16.38
N ASP A 4 -6.15 -14.41 -16.97
CA ASP A 4 -4.95 -15.20 -17.29
C ASP A 4 -4.23 -15.66 -16.02
N ALA A 5 -4.10 -14.80 -15.02
CA ALA A 5 -3.50 -15.17 -13.73
C ALA A 5 -4.25 -16.33 -13.06
N LEU A 6 -5.59 -16.24 -13.02
CA LEU A 6 -6.41 -17.34 -12.49
C LEU A 6 -6.25 -18.63 -13.31
N ARG A 7 -6.25 -18.52 -14.64
CA ARG A 7 -6.04 -19.65 -15.54
C ARG A 7 -4.68 -20.32 -15.31
N MET A 8 -3.62 -19.52 -15.18
CA MET A 8 -2.27 -20.03 -14.91
C MET A 8 -2.17 -20.70 -13.53
N ALA A 9 -2.78 -20.10 -12.50
CA ALA A 9 -2.84 -20.68 -11.17
C ALA A 9 -3.55 -22.05 -11.19
N LYS A 10 -4.72 -22.13 -11.84
CA LYS A 10 -5.45 -23.40 -11.99
C LYS A 10 -4.66 -24.46 -12.77
N ARG A 11 -3.90 -24.06 -13.79
CA ARG A 11 -3.01 -24.99 -14.54
C ARG A 11 -1.86 -25.49 -13.67
N SER A 12 -1.22 -24.60 -12.90
CA SER A 12 -0.14 -24.98 -11.99
C SER A 12 -0.61 -25.97 -10.93
N MET A 13 -1.82 -25.80 -10.41
CA MET A 13 -2.42 -26.75 -9.46
C MET A 13 -2.62 -28.15 -10.07
N VAL A 14 -2.92 -28.25 -11.37
CA VAL A 14 -3.10 -29.56 -12.05
C VAL A 14 -1.78 -30.27 -12.32
N SER A 15 -0.74 -29.54 -12.69
CA SER A 15 0.55 -30.14 -13.06
C SER A 15 1.29 -30.76 -11.86
N ASN A 16 0.98 -30.34 -10.65
CA ASN A 16 1.67 -30.75 -9.43
C ASN A 16 0.90 -31.81 -8.62
N MET A 17 -0.19 -32.40 -9.14
CA MET A 17 -1.10 -33.17 -8.31
C MET A 17 -1.47 -34.54 -8.83
N HIS A 18 -1.24 -35.48 -7.93
CA HIS A 18 -1.78 -36.83 -7.96
C HIS A 18 -2.96 -37.02 -7.00
N ASP A 19 -3.45 -35.94 -6.33
CA ASP A 19 -4.46 -36.04 -5.28
C ASP A 19 -5.80 -35.43 -5.71
N GLY A 20 -6.87 -36.24 -5.63
CA GLY A 20 -8.23 -35.88 -6.07
C GLY A 20 -8.88 -34.75 -5.30
N ALA A 21 -8.51 -34.50 -4.03
CA ALA A 21 -9.08 -33.45 -3.20
C ALA A 21 -8.76 -32.03 -3.72
N GLN A 22 -7.58 -31.84 -4.30
CA GLN A 22 -7.18 -30.55 -4.82
C GLN A 22 -7.77 -30.27 -6.22
N SER A 23 -8.20 -31.29 -6.94
CA SER A 23 -8.99 -31.13 -8.18
C SER A 23 -10.34 -30.48 -7.92
N GLN A 24 -10.99 -30.78 -6.80
CA GLN A 24 -12.26 -30.15 -6.41
C GLN A 24 -12.05 -28.67 -6.07
N ASN A 25 -11.03 -28.31 -5.31
CA ASN A 25 -10.72 -26.92 -4.99
C ASN A 25 -10.52 -26.06 -6.25
N LYS A 26 -9.86 -26.59 -7.26
CA LYS A 26 -9.68 -25.93 -8.56
C LYS A 26 -11.01 -25.53 -9.22
N LEU A 27 -12.02 -26.37 -9.13
CA LEU A 27 -13.34 -26.13 -9.72
C LEU A 27 -14.16 -25.11 -8.91
N GLN A 28 -13.91 -25.02 -7.61
CA GLN A 28 -14.63 -24.13 -6.70
C GLN A 28 -14.20 -22.66 -6.82
N TYR A 29 -12.97 -22.39 -7.29
CA TYR A 29 -12.53 -21.03 -7.50
C TYR A 29 -13.11 -20.44 -8.78
N ALA A 30 -13.94 -19.42 -8.63
CA ALA A 30 -14.51 -18.63 -9.71
C ALA A 30 -14.01 -17.17 -9.63
N LEU A 31 -13.77 -16.56 -10.77
CA LEU A 31 -13.50 -15.13 -10.85
C LEU A 31 -14.83 -14.38 -10.84
N LEU A 32 -15.03 -13.54 -9.83
CA LEU A 32 -16.13 -12.59 -9.77
C LEU A 32 -15.62 -11.24 -10.28
N GLY A 33 -16.04 -10.86 -11.48
CA GLY A 33 -15.62 -9.61 -12.12
C GLY A 33 -15.15 -9.80 -13.57
N ASP A 34 -14.57 -8.75 -14.13
CA ASP A 34 -14.09 -8.76 -15.51
C ASP A 34 -12.74 -9.50 -15.62
N PRO A 35 -12.67 -10.62 -16.36
CA PRO A 35 -11.42 -11.36 -16.55
C PRO A 35 -10.39 -10.60 -17.40
N ALA A 36 -10.80 -9.60 -18.17
CA ALA A 36 -9.92 -8.77 -18.99
C ALA A 36 -9.20 -7.68 -18.15
N LEU A 37 -9.66 -7.44 -16.91
CA LEU A 37 -9.03 -6.47 -16.03
C LEU A 37 -7.52 -6.74 -15.90
N VAL A 38 -6.72 -5.70 -16.05
CA VAL A 38 -5.28 -5.73 -15.87
C VAL A 38 -4.96 -4.92 -14.62
N PHE A 39 -4.22 -5.51 -13.68
CA PHE A 39 -3.68 -4.74 -12.58
C PHE A 39 -2.62 -3.76 -13.12
N GLY A 40 -2.77 -2.49 -12.80
CA GLY A 40 -1.73 -1.50 -13.08
C GLY A 40 -0.48 -1.87 -12.30
N ASN A 41 0.55 -2.33 -13.00
CA ASN A 41 1.86 -2.49 -12.40
C ASN A 41 2.63 -1.19 -12.62
N THR A 42 2.54 -0.29 -11.67
CA THR A 42 3.25 0.99 -11.75
C THR A 42 4.74 0.74 -11.52
N VAL A 43 5.55 1.03 -12.52
CA VAL A 43 7.02 0.99 -12.39
C VAL A 43 7.49 2.18 -11.56
N ALA A 44 6.80 3.32 -11.69
CA ALA A 44 7.10 4.53 -10.95
C ALA A 44 6.73 4.37 -9.46
N LYS A 45 7.57 4.94 -8.61
CA LYS A 45 7.42 4.88 -7.15
C LYS A 45 7.34 6.27 -6.54
N VAL A 46 6.58 6.39 -5.47
CA VAL A 46 6.62 7.56 -4.60
C VAL A 46 7.70 7.33 -3.54
N MET A 47 8.75 8.14 -3.55
CA MET A 47 9.85 8.06 -2.61
C MET A 47 9.74 9.18 -1.59
N LEU A 48 9.85 8.84 -0.31
CA LEU A 48 9.94 9.80 0.78
C LEU A 48 11.42 10.12 1.03
N ASP A 49 11.80 11.38 0.85
CA ASP A 49 13.21 11.81 0.99
C ASP A 49 13.52 12.28 2.41
N SER A 50 12.60 13.02 3.00
CA SER A 50 12.83 13.61 4.33
C SER A 50 11.54 13.81 5.11
N ILE A 51 11.68 13.81 6.43
CA ILE A 51 10.67 14.18 7.42
C ILE A 51 11.20 15.36 8.23
N ASN A 52 10.50 16.50 8.20
CA ASN A 52 10.93 17.76 8.82
C ASN A 52 12.34 18.23 8.37
N GLY A 53 12.74 17.91 7.14
CA GLY A 53 14.07 18.24 6.58
C GLY A 53 15.19 17.29 6.99
N VAL A 54 14.90 16.29 7.82
CA VAL A 54 15.84 15.22 8.16
C VAL A 54 15.65 14.08 7.15
N PRO A 55 16.71 13.58 6.51
CA PRO A 55 16.60 12.41 5.62
C PRO A 55 15.94 11.23 6.33
N VAL A 56 15.14 10.45 5.58
CA VAL A 56 14.50 9.26 6.12
C VAL A 56 15.57 8.26 6.52
N SER A 57 15.56 7.87 7.80
CA SER A 57 16.37 6.80 8.38
C SER A 57 15.44 5.73 8.91
N ASP A 58 15.98 4.59 9.33
CA ASP A 58 15.20 3.45 9.80
C ASP A 58 14.30 3.76 11.01
N ASP A 59 14.70 4.77 11.82
CA ASP A 59 13.97 5.17 13.03
C ASP A 59 13.52 6.64 12.99
N VAL A 60 12.34 6.88 12.45
CA VAL A 60 11.72 8.21 12.47
C VAL A 60 10.54 8.23 13.44
N PHE A 61 10.65 9.02 14.49
CA PHE A 61 9.61 9.17 15.51
C PHE A 61 8.69 10.36 15.21
N LEU A 62 7.39 10.09 15.09
CA LEU A 62 6.36 11.10 14.95
C LEU A 62 5.73 11.42 16.32
N LYS A 63 5.79 12.66 16.75
CA LYS A 63 5.23 13.07 18.03
C LYS A 63 3.75 13.38 17.91
N ALA A 64 2.93 12.84 18.81
CA ALA A 64 1.50 13.15 18.91
C ALA A 64 1.26 14.67 19.03
N GLY A 65 0.30 15.17 18.26
CA GLY A 65 -0.06 16.59 18.21
C GLY A 65 0.93 17.48 17.46
N SER A 66 2.00 16.92 16.86
CA SER A 66 2.98 17.71 16.11
C SER A 66 2.56 17.92 14.66
N ARG A 67 3.09 19.00 14.06
CA ARG A 67 3.07 19.20 12.61
C ARG A 67 4.29 18.54 12.00
N VAL A 68 4.08 17.78 10.94
CA VAL A 68 5.14 17.04 10.26
C VAL A 68 5.14 17.42 8.79
N ARG A 69 6.31 17.78 8.28
CA ARG A 69 6.52 18.02 6.85
C ARG A 69 7.17 16.79 6.24
N LEU A 70 6.48 16.20 5.28
CA LEU A 70 6.98 15.11 4.44
C LEU A 70 7.43 15.72 3.12
N SER A 71 8.63 15.42 2.66
CA SER A 71 9.10 15.82 1.34
C SER A 71 9.63 14.62 0.59
N GLY A 72 9.34 14.56 -0.70
CA GLY A 72 9.72 13.42 -1.50
C GLY A 72 9.56 13.66 -3.00
N HIS A 73 9.75 12.61 -3.76
CA HIS A 73 9.69 12.68 -5.21
C HIS A 73 9.01 11.44 -5.82
N ILE A 74 8.68 11.56 -7.11
CA ILE A 74 8.25 10.46 -7.94
C ILE A 74 9.47 9.92 -8.67
N ASP A 75 9.88 8.70 -8.35
CA ASP A 75 10.92 7.98 -9.08
C ASP A 75 10.31 7.31 -10.31
N SER A 76 10.91 7.49 -11.46
CA SER A 76 10.43 6.91 -12.72
C SER A 76 10.60 5.39 -12.81
N GLY A 77 11.38 4.81 -11.90
CA GLY A 77 11.79 3.41 -11.91
C GLY A 77 12.94 3.08 -12.86
N TYR A 78 13.43 4.08 -13.64
CA TYR A 78 14.51 3.89 -14.62
C TYR A 78 15.66 4.89 -14.47
N SER A 79 15.34 6.15 -14.19
CA SER A 79 16.32 7.25 -14.25
C SER A 79 16.24 8.21 -13.06
N GLY A 80 15.64 7.79 -11.95
CA GLY A 80 15.43 8.64 -10.79
C GLY A 80 14.18 9.52 -10.93
N VAL A 81 14.25 10.77 -10.46
CA VAL A 81 13.09 11.68 -10.43
C VAL A 81 12.44 11.87 -11.80
N ASP A 82 11.14 11.61 -11.90
CA ASP A 82 10.35 11.98 -13.11
C ASP A 82 9.98 13.46 -13.03
N GLU A 83 10.87 14.34 -13.47
CA GLU A 83 10.67 15.79 -13.48
C GLU A 83 9.47 16.24 -14.33
N THR A 84 8.95 15.36 -15.19
CA THR A 84 7.77 15.63 -16.02
C THR A 84 6.46 15.32 -15.31
N PHE A 85 6.51 14.73 -14.12
CA PHE A 85 5.31 14.35 -13.40
C PHE A 85 4.65 15.56 -12.74
N GLU A 86 3.49 15.94 -13.28
CA GLU A 86 2.59 16.96 -12.74
C GLU A 86 1.26 16.32 -12.38
N GLY A 87 0.82 16.40 -11.12
CA GLY A 87 -0.39 15.70 -10.73
C GLY A 87 -0.77 15.82 -9.26
N ASP A 88 -1.48 14.81 -8.82
CA ASP A 88 -2.01 14.69 -7.46
C ASP A 88 -1.32 13.58 -6.70
N LEU A 89 -1.01 13.83 -5.43
CA LEU A 89 -0.53 12.87 -4.45
C LEU A 89 -1.61 12.65 -3.39
N TYR A 90 -1.95 11.41 -3.14
CA TYR A 90 -2.79 10.99 -2.02
C TYR A 90 -1.91 10.26 -1.02
N TYR A 91 -2.12 10.53 0.27
CA TYR A 91 -1.39 9.87 1.34
C TYR A 91 -2.35 9.39 2.43
N ARG A 92 -1.96 8.29 3.08
CA ARG A 92 -2.61 7.75 4.28
C ARG A 92 -1.54 7.35 5.28
N LEU A 93 -1.71 7.80 6.51
CA LEU A 93 -0.87 7.43 7.64
C LEU A 93 -1.69 6.54 8.57
N TYR A 94 -1.20 5.36 8.81
CA TYR A 94 -1.76 4.40 9.76
C TYR A 94 -0.95 4.39 11.04
N ASP A 95 -1.64 4.19 12.15
CA ASP A 95 -1.04 3.94 13.45
C ASP A 95 -0.27 2.60 13.45
N ASN A 96 0.36 2.25 14.54
CA ASN A 96 0.96 0.93 14.70
C ASN A 96 -0.08 -0.19 14.51
N LYS A 97 0.40 -1.40 14.25
CA LYS A 97 -0.47 -2.57 14.09
C LYS A 97 -1.25 -2.86 15.37
N ALA A 98 -2.54 -3.13 15.22
CA ALA A 98 -3.37 -3.67 16.29
C ALA A 98 -3.42 -5.20 16.22
N LEU A 99 -3.38 -5.86 17.37
CA LEU A 99 -3.66 -7.29 17.47
C LEU A 99 -5.17 -7.51 17.38
N ILE A 100 -5.58 -8.31 16.42
CA ILE A 100 -6.98 -8.66 16.19
C ILE A 100 -7.16 -10.15 16.46
N THR A 101 -8.16 -10.47 17.27
CA THR A 101 -8.53 -11.85 17.57
C THR A 101 -9.85 -12.18 16.89
N THR A 102 -9.88 -13.21 16.08
CA THR A 102 -11.11 -13.68 15.43
C THR A 102 -12.10 -14.25 16.44
N ARG A 103 -13.38 -14.24 16.10
CA ARG A 103 -14.44 -14.74 17.00
C ARG A 103 -14.55 -16.28 17.04
N ALA A 104 -13.71 -17.01 16.32
CA ALA A 104 -13.75 -18.49 16.25
C ALA A 104 -15.13 -19.08 15.90
N ASN A 105 -15.88 -18.41 15.00
CA ASN A 105 -17.24 -18.82 14.67
C ASN A 105 -17.34 -20.21 14.02
N VAL A 106 -16.25 -20.70 13.44
CA VAL A 106 -16.18 -21.97 12.69
C VAL A 106 -15.04 -22.86 13.19
N SER A 107 -14.08 -22.30 13.95
CA SER A 107 -12.96 -23.02 14.53
C SER A 107 -13.07 -23.08 16.05
N GLU A 108 -12.50 -24.11 16.67
CA GLU A 108 -12.53 -24.25 18.12
C GLU A 108 -11.67 -23.21 18.85
N GLU A 109 -10.65 -22.65 18.16
CA GLU A 109 -9.75 -21.64 18.73
C GLU A 109 -9.73 -20.35 17.92
N PRO A 110 -9.68 -19.18 18.61
CA PRO A 110 -9.51 -17.89 17.95
C PRO A 110 -8.14 -17.79 17.29
N PHE A 111 -8.11 -17.21 16.09
CA PHE A 111 -6.87 -16.86 15.40
C PHE A 111 -6.48 -15.42 15.72
N VAL A 112 -5.22 -15.18 16.06
CA VAL A 112 -4.68 -13.86 16.36
C VAL A 112 -3.78 -13.40 15.22
N TYR A 113 -4.01 -12.18 14.71
CA TYR A 113 -3.18 -11.57 13.69
C TYR A 113 -2.99 -10.07 13.95
N SER A 114 -2.01 -9.46 13.30
CA SER A 114 -1.75 -8.02 13.41
C SER A 114 -2.07 -7.30 12.12
N GLU A 115 -2.70 -6.12 12.22
CA GLU A 115 -3.14 -5.33 11.06
C GLU A 115 -3.02 -3.83 11.34
N TRP A 116 -2.69 -3.04 10.29
CA TRP A 116 -2.81 -1.57 10.31
C TRP A 116 -4.26 -1.17 10.03
N ASN A 117 -5.08 -1.15 11.05
CA ASN A 117 -6.52 -0.89 10.93
C ASN A 117 -6.94 0.53 11.33
N LYS A 118 -6.07 1.28 12.00
CA LYS A 118 -6.37 2.64 12.45
C LYS A 118 -5.66 3.66 11.55
N GLU A 119 -6.43 4.30 10.66
CA GLU A 119 -5.96 5.44 9.88
C GLU A 119 -5.97 6.69 10.77
N ILE A 120 -4.84 7.38 10.90
CA ILE A 120 -4.69 8.55 11.77
C ILE A 120 -4.57 9.86 10.99
N ALA A 121 -4.19 9.81 9.73
CA ALA A 121 -4.21 10.98 8.85
C ALA A 121 -4.30 10.55 7.39
N ASN A 122 -5.02 11.34 6.60
CA ASN A 122 -5.03 11.22 5.15
C ASN A 122 -5.14 12.59 4.50
N GLY A 123 -4.84 12.65 3.22
CA GLY A 123 -5.01 13.88 2.49
C GLY A 123 -4.56 13.78 1.04
N LYS A 124 -4.72 14.93 0.38
CA LYS A 124 -4.33 15.14 -1.00
C LYS A 124 -3.38 16.32 -1.09
N ASN A 125 -2.36 16.24 -1.93
CA ASN A 125 -1.46 17.33 -2.24
C ASN A 125 -1.08 17.30 -3.72
N SER A 126 -0.45 18.36 -4.22
CA SER A 126 0.05 18.43 -5.59
C SER A 126 1.47 17.88 -5.69
N VAL A 127 1.78 17.30 -6.86
CA VAL A 127 3.13 17.00 -7.30
C VAL A 127 3.46 17.95 -8.45
N SER A 128 4.60 18.59 -8.38
CA SER A 128 5.11 19.45 -9.43
C SER A 128 6.59 19.19 -9.70
N GLY A 129 6.95 19.03 -10.98
CA GLY A 129 8.30 18.64 -11.38
C GLY A 129 8.74 17.32 -10.71
N GLY A 130 7.81 16.39 -10.54
CA GLY A 130 8.07 15.11 -9.86
C GLY A 130 8.34 15.21 -8.35
N ARG A 131 8.15 16.37 -7.72
CA ARG A 131 8.41 16.58 -6.30
C ARG A 131 7.18 17.00 -5.54
N PHE A 132 7.14 16.65 -4.25
CA PHE A 132 6.05 17.05 -3.36
C PHE A 132 6.54 17.45 -1.97
N SER A 133 5.73 18.25 -1.30
CA SER A 133 5.90 18.55 0.12
C SER A 133 4.54 18.61 0.79
N VAL A 134 4.30 17.69 1.71
CA VAL A 134 3.05 17.55 2.46
C VAL A 134 3.25 18.05 3.87
N LEU A 135 2.34 18.88 4.37
CA LEU A 135 2.27 19.24 5.77
C LEU A 135 1.07 18.52 6.39
N LEU A 136 1.32 17.60 7.29
CA LEU A 136 0.29 16.90 8.04
C LEU A 136 0.37 17.20 9.53
N MET A 137 -0.75 16.98 10.24
CA MET A 137 -0.78 17.03 11.69
C MET A 137 -0.99 15.61 12.22
N VAL A 138 -0.09 15.18 13.09
CA VAL A 138 -0.24 13.90 13.80
C VAL A 138 -1.29 14.10 14.90
N PRO A 139 -2.38 13.33 14.95
CA PRO A 139 -3.38 13.42 15.98
C PRO A 139 -2.81 13.17 17.38
N LYS A 140 -3.55 13.60 18.41
CA LYS A 140 -3.13 13.35 19.81
C LYS A 140 -3.48 11.95 20.31
N ASP A 141 -4.42 11.29 19.65
CA ASP A 141 -4.99 9.99 20.01
C ASP A 141 -4.31 8.81 19.30
N ILE A 142 -3.02 8.95 18.98
CA ILE A 142 -2.21 7.85 18.47
C ILE A 142 -1.86 6.86 19.59
N ASN A 143 -1.64 5.61 19.22
CA ASN A 143 -1.13 4.62 20.18
C ASN A 143 0.35 4.91 20.48
N PHE A 144 0.66 5.00 21.76
CA PHE A 144 2.04 5.12 22.21
C PHE A 144 2.63 3.70 22.34
N SER A 145 3.38 3.28 21.33
CA SER A 145 4.10 2.02 21.36
C SER A 145 5.41 2.17 20.59
N ASP A 146 6.33 1.26 20.81
CA ASP A 146 7.60 1.19 20.05
C ASP A 146 7.43 0.51 18.68
N GLU A 147 6.19 0.21 18.27
CA GLU A 147 5.90 -0.38 16.96
C GLU A 147 5.75 0.68 15.87
N ASN A 148 6.05 0.30 14.64
CA ASN A 148 6.01 1.20 13.50
C ASN A 148 4.60 1.41 12.96
N GLY A 149 4.25 2.68 12.70
CA GLY A 149 3.13 3.04 11.84
C GLY A 149 3.43 2.74 10.37
N ARG A 150 2.46 3.00 9.50
CA ARG A 150 2.63 2.83 8.05
C ARG A 150 2.15 4.06 7.30
N LEU A 151 3.00 4.57 6.42
CA LEU A 151 2.67 5.66 5.50
C LEU A 151 2.53 5.09 4.09
N VAL A 152 1.40 5.33 3.45
CA VAL A 152 1.10 4.87 2.09
C VAL A 152 0.85 6.05 1.18
N PHE A 153 1.45 6.02 0.00
CA PHE A 153 1.30 7.04 -1.03
C PHE A 153 0.71 6.45 -2.31
N TYR A 154 -0.09 7.26 -2.98
CA TYR A 154 -0.52 7.03 -4.34
C TYR A 154 -0.48 8.37 -5.09
N ALA A 155 0.15 8.39 -6.25
CA ALA A 155 0.18 9.57 -7.10
C ALA A 155 -0.35 9.25 -8.49
N VAL A 156 -1.03 10.22 -9.08
CA VAL A 156 -1.55 10.16 -10.45
C VAL A 156 -1.31 11.49 -11.14
N ASN A 157 -0.81 11.44 -12.38
CA ASN A 157 -0.60 12.66 -13.17
C ASN A 157 -1.93 13.23 -13.68
N LYS A 158 -1.90 14.50 -14.15
CA LYS A 158 -3.10 15.22 -14.61
C LYS A 158 -3.87 14.48 -15.69
N ASP A 159 -3.16 13.85 -16.61
CA ASP A 159 -3.76 13.13 -17.75
C ASP A 159 -4.16 11.69 -17.40
N ARG A 160 -3.91 11.26 -16.18
CA ARG A 160 -4.17 9.89 -15.68
C ARG A 160 -3.51 8.79 -16.53
N THR A 161 -2.36 9.12 -17.13
CA THR A 161 -1.57 8.18 -17.94
C THR A 161 -0.41 7.57 -17.17
N LYS A 162 0.00 8.22 -16.06
CA LYS A 162 1.06 7.77 -15.18
C LYS A 162 0.56 7.69 -13.74
N GLU A 163 0.91 6.63 -13.08
CA GLU A 163 0.63 6.39 -11.66
C GLU A 163 1.91 5.99 -10.94
N ALA A 164 2.00 6.30 -9.65
CA ALA A 164 3.10 5.88 -8.79
C ALA A 164 2.54 5.51 -7.41
N ASN A 165 3.17 4.54 -6.75
CA ASN A 165 2.82 4.15 -5.38
C ASN A 165 4.08 4.06 -4.51
N GLY A 166 3.88 4.13 -3.17
CA GLY A 166 4.95 4.02 -2.19
C GLY A 166 4.41 3.67 -0.79
N SER A 167 5.23 3.04 0.03
CA SER A 167 4.91 2.73 1.45
C SER A 167 6.18 2.54 2.26
#